data_496cae34aee8d67168ed46b2ec998620
#
_entry.id   496cae34aee8d67168ed46b2ec998620
#
_cell.length_a   1.000
_cell.length_b   1.000
_cell.length_c   1.000
_cell.angle_alpha   90.00
_cell.angle_beta   90.00
_cell.angle_gamma   90.00
#
_symmetry.space_group_name_H-M   'P 1'
#
loop_
_entity.id
_entity.type
_entity.pdbx_description
1 polymer ?
#
loop_
_entity_poly.entity_id
_entity_poly.type
_entity_poly.pdbx_seq_one_letter_code
_entity_poly.pdbx_strand_id
1 'polypeptide(L)'
;MVDVDGERSADVLVGADGRIAAVGAELSAAPGFDPGAEVVDVSGRLVVPGGIDAHTHLHLPVGAVHVSDDFASGTVAAAIGGTTTVIDYVTAYRGEDPLAALGTWQALAEPAAVDYGLHMTFTEAVGEGIVADCVERGVTSFKLYLAYPQLLQVDDDVVFDVLRATARHGGIVTVHCENGGAIEALRRRALAEGRTGVVEHGATRPAVLEAEAVHRVGRLAEAAGARVYVVHLSSAPGLAEVRAAQERGVALQAETCPQYLHLDAAVLEGPGGENFVCTPPLRDPWHREELWEGLVRGWVQTVATDHCPFWMADRRRGTAGRDGGFADFTEIPGGLPGIETRMTLVWQGVRAGRITVADWVRLCATAPASTFGLFPRKGCLRPGSDADVVVWDPERLQSLDAAALHMRTDHSPYEGRVVRGWPELVLSRGRVVARDGRFHGEPGWGRYLERH
;
A
#
# COMPACT_ATOMS: atom_id res chain seq x y z
N MET A 1 21.39 -11.32 7.35
CA MET A 1 20.54 -10.17 7.68
C MET A 1 20.72 -9.10 6.62
N VAL A 2 19.65 -8.47 6.19
CA VAL A 2 19.68 -7.33 5.26
C VAL A 2 18.79 -6.24 5.82
N ASP A 3 19.31 -5.04 5.97
CA ASP A 3 18.57 -3.85 6.41
C ASP A 3 19.14 -2.58 5.74
N VAL A 4 18.78 -1.42 6.27
CA VAL A 4 19.24 -0.12 5.77
C VAL A 4 20.77 0.04 5.82
N ASP A 5 21.48 -0.70 6.67
CA ASP A 5 22.94 -0.67 6.81
C ASP A 5 23.65 -1.65 5.88
N GLY A 6 22.90 -2.42 5.09
CA GLY A 6 23.42 -3.39 4.11
C GLY A 6 23.22 -4.83 4.50
N GLU A 7 23.94 -5.74 3.80
CA GLU A 7 23.89 -7.18 4.00
C GLU A 7 25.07 -7.66 4.84
N ARG A 8 24.79 -8.46 5.86
CA ARG A 8 25.81 -9.07 6.73
C ARG A 8 25.32 -10.37 7.37
N SER A 9 26.25 -11.24 7.76
CA SER A 9 25.97 -12.38 8.66
C SER A 9 25.91 -11.82 10.09
N ALA A 10 24.78 -12.00 10.77
CA ALA A 10 24.59 -11.52 12.14
C ALA A 10 23.38 -12.20 12.78
N ASP A 11 23.44 -12.36 14.10
CA ASP A 11 22.32 -12.70 14.95
C ASP A 11 21.52 -11.46 15.30
N VAL A 12 20.22 -11.63 15.57
CA VAL A 12 19.32 -10.59 16.08
C VAL A 12 18.78 -11.05 17.42
N LEU A 13 19.13 -10.35 18.49
CA LEU A 13 18.61 -10.60 19.82
C LEU A 13 17.38 -9.73 20.09
N VAL A 14 16.28 -10.39 20.42
CA VAL A 14 15.00 -9.72 20.78
C VAL A 14 14.90 -9.63 22.30
N GLY A 15 14.67 -8.44 22.82
CA GLY A 15 14.43 -8.19 24.23
C GLY A 15 13.01 -8.56 24.69
N ALA A 16 12.84 -8.75 26.00
CA ALA A 16 11.53 -9.03 26.61
C ALA A 16 10.50 -7.90 26.41
N ASP A 17 10.98 -6.70 26.09
CA ASP A 17 10.13 -5.52 25.78
C ASP A 17 9.62 -5.51 24.34
N GLY A 18 9.97 -6.53 23.54
CA GLY A 18 9.57 -6.64 22.14
C GLY A 18 10.38 -5.76 21.18
N ARG A 19 11.56 -5.29 21.62
CA ARG A 19 12.50 -4.51 20.80
C ARG A 19 13.73 -5.32 20.46
N ILE A 20 14.45 -4.89 19.44
CA ILE A 20 15.77 -5.43 19.13
C ILE A 20 16.74 -4.94 20.20
N ALA A 21 17.29 -5.88 20.99
CA ALA A 21 18.24 -5.59 22.05
C ALA A 21 19.67 -5.48 21.49
N ALA A 22 20.05 -6.37 20.57
CA ALA A 22 21.36 -6.36 19.95
C ALA A 22 21.33 -6.98 18.53
N VAL A 23 22.30 -6.58 17.73
CA VAL A 23 22.61 -7.21 16.44
C VAL A 23 24.13 -7.41 16.39
N GLY A 24 24.57 -8.64 16.15
CA GLY A 24 26.01 -8.98 16.15
C GLY A 24 26.26 -10.44 15.85
N ALA A 25 27.49 -10.86 15.91
CA ALA A 25 27.87 -12.26 15.76
C ALA A 25 27.84 -12.99 17.12
N GLU A 26 27.44 -14.26 17.13
CA GLU A 26 27.51 -15.16 18.28
C GLU A 26 26.85 -14.60 19.57
N LEU A 27 25.69 -13.95 19.42
CA LEU A 27 25.01 -13.31 20.56
C LEU A 27 24.57 -14.31 21.62
N SER A 28 24.31 -15.58 21.28
CA SER A 28 23.98 -16.64 22.23
C SER A 28 25.16 -17.03 23.13
N ALA A 29 26.40 -16.72 22.73
CA ALA A 29 27.59 -16.89 23.53
C ALA A 29 28.01 -15.62 24.31
N ALA A 30 27.31 -14.51 24.12
CA ALA A 30 27.67 -13.23 24.74
C ALA A 30 27.38 -13.22 26.26
N PRO A 31 28.22 -12.53 27.06
CA PRO A 31 27.95 -12.36 28.50
C PRO A 31 26.58 -11.68 28.70
N GLY A 32 25.75 -12.28 29.56
CA GLY A 32 24.40 -11.75 29.86
C GLY A 32 23.28 -12.28 28.93
N PHE A 33 23.59 -13.20 28.01
CA PHE A 33 22.55 -13.91 27.27
C PHE A 33 21.70 -14.77 28.23
N ASP A 34 20.39 -14.66 28.12
CA ASP A 34 19.48 -15.50 28.92
C ASP A 34 19.47 -16.94 28.37
N PRO A 35 19.96 -17.94 29.13
CA PRO A 35 19.98 -19.33 28.67
C PRO A 35 18.55 -19.91 28.47
N GLY A 36 17.51 -19.26 28.97
CA GLY A 36 16.12 -19.61 28.73
C GLY A 36 15.52 -19.02 27.44
N ALA A 37 16.26 -18.17 26.73
CA ALA A 37 15.77 -17.60 25.49
C ALA A 37 15.65 -18.67 24.38
N GLU A 38 14.55 -18.60 23.63
CA GLU A 38 14.39 -19.43 22.41
C GLU A 38 15.44 -19.02 21.36
N VAL A 39 16.20 -19.97 20.86
CA VAL A 39 17.14 -19.77 19.76
C VAL A 39 16.58 -20.40 18.51
N VAL A 40 16.38 -19.59 17.46
CA VAL A 40 15.91 -20.05 16.16
C VAL A 40 17.07 -20.02 15.17
N ASP A 41 17.48 -21.18 14.67
CA ASP A 41 18.48 -21.26 13.59
C ASP A 41 17.84 -20.86 12.26
N VAL A 42 18.34 -19.78 11.68
CA VAL A 42 17.88 -19.24 10.41
C VAL A 42 18.99 -19.27 9.34
N SER A 43 19.94 -20.19 9.50
CA SER A 43 21.04 -20.39 8.54
C SER A 43 20.48 -20.62 7.13
N GLY A 44 21.05 -19.95 6.13
CA GLY A 44 20.59 -20.02 4.74
C GLY A 44 19.31 -19.20 4.43
N ARG A 45 18.80 -18.44 5.40
CA ARG A 45 17.67 -17.54 5.22
C ARG A 45 18.12 -16.07 5.19
N LEU A 46 17.24 -15.21 4.65
CA LEU A 46 17.40 -13.77 4.80
C LEU A 46 16.59 -13.32 6.02
N VAL A 47 17.21 -12.54 6.88
CA VAL A 47 16.51 -11.87 8.00
C VAL A 47 16.40 -10.41 7.65
N VAL A 48 15.18 -9.93 7.53
CA VAL A 48 14.85 -8.57 7.08
C VAL A 48 13.83 -7.90 8.03
N PRO A 49 13.74 -6.57 8.04
CA PRO A 49 12.70 -5.89 8.81
C PRO A 49 11.31 -6.24 8.27
N GLY A 50 10.32 -6.23 9.15
CA GLY A 50 8.93 -6.41 8.78
C GLY A 50 8.48 -5.41 7.71
N GLY A 51 7.72 -5.88 6.73
CA GLY A 51 7.15 -5.05 5.68
C GLY A 51 6.19 -4.01 6.22
N ILE A 52 6.14 -2.84 5.58
CA ILE A 52 5.19 -1.78 5.86
C ILE A 52 4.38 -1.52 4.60
N ASP A 53 3.08 -1.78 4.65
CA ASP A 53 2.16 -1.46 3.56
C ASP A 53 1.45 -0.13 3.87
N ALA A 54 1.86 0.91 3.17
CA ALA A 54 1.38 2.26 3.43
C ALA A 54 0.12 2.64 2.63
N HIS A 55 -0.55 1.65 2.01
CA HIS A 55 -1.76 1.91 1.23
C HIS A 55 -2.68 0.69 1.24
N THR A 56 -3.63 0.70 2.16
CA THR A 56 -4.64 -0.34 2.29
C THR A 56 -6.03 0.27 2.48
N HIS A 57 -7.04 -0.48 2.09
CA HIS A 57 -8.45 -0.12 2.27
C HIS A 57 -9.18 -1.26 2.96
N LEU A 58 -9.07 -1.31 4.29
CA LEU A 58 -9.74 -2.31 5.11
C LEU A 58 -11.09 -1.77 5.58
N HIS A 59 -12.14 -2.60 5.52
CA HIS A 59 -13.49 -2.23 5.96
C HIS A 59 -14.11 -1.04 5.20
N LEU A 60 -13.60 -0.68 4.03
CA LEU A 60 -14.06 0.49 3.28
C LEU A 60 -15.41 0.22 2.59
N PRO A 61 -16.45 1.05 2.80
CA PRO A 61 -17.65 1.01 1.98
C PRO A 61 -17.37 1.63 0.60
N VAL A 62 -17.77 0.94 -0.47
CA VAL A 62 -17.64 1.39 -1.86
C VAL A 62 -19.00 1.30 -2.55
N GLY A 63 -19.73 2.40 -2.64
CA GLY A 63 -21.08 2.42 -3.17
C GLY A 63 -22.00 1.51 -2.36
N ALA A 64 -22.57 0.48 -3.01
CA ALA A 64 -23.49 -0.48 -2.38
C ALA A 64 -22.79 -1.73 -1.81
N VAL A 65 -21.47 -1.82 -1.93
CA VAL A 65 -20.67 -2.97 -1.46
C VAL A 65 -19.60 -2.52 -0.46
N HIS A 66 -18.99 -3.47 0.22
CA HIS A 66 -17.86 -3.22 1.11
C HIS A 66 -16.66 -4.02 0.61
N VAL A 67 -15.47 -3.49 0.87
CA VAL A 67 -14.23 -4.26 0.78
C VAL A 67 -14.38 -5.51 1.64
N SER A 68 -13.99 -6.67 1.10
CA SER A 68 -14.24 -7.95 1.74
C SER A 68 -13.35 -8.24 2.95
N ASP A 69 -12.14 -7.66 2.99
CA ASP A 69 -11.28 -7.72 4.17
C ASP A 69 -11.59 -6.59 5.16
N ASP A 70 -11.67 -6.96 6.41
CA ASP A 70 -11.66 -6.05 7.57
C ASP A 70 -10.25 -5.99 8.20
N PHE A 71 -10.09 -5.21 9.27
CA PHE A 71 -8.81 -5.13 9.97
C PHE A 71 -8.35 -6.46 10.56
N ALA A 72 -9.28 -7.32 10.99
CA ALA A 72 -8.91 -8.64 11.52
C ALA A 72 -8.34 -9.53 10.40
N SER A 73 -9.09 -9.72 9.32
CA SER A 73 -8.71 -10.64 8.23
C SER A 73 -7.54 -10.10 7.40
N GLY A 74 -7.60 -8.84 6.99
CA GLY A 74 -6.55 -8.23 6.15
C GLY A 74 -5.21 -8.15 6.86
N THR A 75 -5.17 -7.85 8.17
CA THR A 75 -3.91 -7.81 8.92
C THR A 75 -3.35 -9.19 9.25
N VAL A 76 -4.20 -10.23 9.34
CA VAL A 76 -3.75 -11.64 9.39
C VAL A 76 -3.07 -12.01 8.08
N ALA A 77 -3.69 -11.71 6.93
CA ALA A 77 -3.09 -11.93 5.61
C ALA A 77 -1.77 -11.14 5.45
N ALA A 78 -1.74 -9.88 5.90
CA ALA A 78 -0.52 -9.07 5.95
C ALA A 78 0.62 -9.76 6.70
N ALA A 79 0.34 -10.25 7.93
CA ALA A 79 1.31 -10.95 8.76
C ALA A 79 1.88 -12.18 8.05
N ILE A 80 1.03 -13.00 7.44
CA ILE A 80 1.44 -14.21 6.71
C ILE A 80 2.34 -13.85 5.51
N GLY A 81 2.04 -12.74 4.82
CA GLY A 81 2.84 -12.20 3.72
C GLY A 81 4.11 -11.46 4.13
N GLY A 82 4.42 -11.34 5.43
CA GLY A 82 5.61 -10.67 5.94
C GLY A 82 5.46 -9.17 6.19
N THR A 83 4.24 -8.64 6.15
CA THR A 83 3.93 -7.25 6.47
C THR A 83 3.50 -7.15 7.94
N THR A 84 4.23 -6.38 8.73
CA THR A 84 4.02 -6.23 10.19
C THR A 84 3.40 -4.88 10.56
N THR A 85 3.25 -3.99 9.59
CA THR A 85 2.62 -2.69 9.78
C THR A 85 1.83 -2.32 8.52
N VAL A 86 0.61 -1.82 8.72
CA VAL A 86 -0.24 -1.26 7.65
C VAL A 86 -0.55 0.20 7.95
N ILE A 87 -0.78 1.02 6.92
CA ILE A 87 -1.35 2.36 7.09
C ILE A 87 -2.59 2.45 6.20
N ASP A 88 -3.75 2.52 6.86
CA ASP A 88 -5.06 2.50 6.21
C ASP A 88 -5.67 3.91 6.09
N TYR A 89 -6.72 4.06 5.30
CA TYR A 89 -7.35 5.34 5.01
C TYR A 89 -8.67 5.52 5.76
N VAL A 90 -8.68 6.45 6.71
CA VAL A 90 -9.91 7.01 7.28
C VAL A 90 -10.59 7.86 6.21
N THR A 91 -11.82 7.57 5.86
CA THR A 91 -12.58 8.40 4.92
C THR A 91 -13.65 9.17 5.68
N ALA A 92 -13.47 10.48 5.80
CA ALA A 92 -14.53 11.41 6.23
C ALA A 92 -15.30 11.87 4.98
N TYR A 93 -16.52 11.39 4.82
CA TYR A 93 -17.38 11.81 3.73
C TYR A 93 -17.88 13.22 3.92
N ARG A 94 -18.41 13.84 2.87
CA ARG A 94 -18.93 15.23 2.91
C ARG A 94 -19.92 15.42 4.03
N GLY A 95 -19.68 16.42 4.87
CA GLY A 95 -20.49 16.75 6.05
C GLY A 95 -20.20 15.92 7.30
N GLU A 96 -19.25 15.01 7.25
CA GLU A 96 -18.80 14.26 8.44
C GLU A 96 -17.64 14.97 9.15
N ASP A 97 -17.61 14.88 10.47
CA ASP A 97 -16.48 15.35 11.26
C ASP A 97 -15.28 14.41 11.10
N PRO A 98 -14.13 14.90 10.56
CA PRO A 98 -12.93 14.07 10.38
C PRO A 98 -12.41 13.44 11.66
N LEU A 99 -12.51 14.12 12.81
CA LEU A 99 -12.04 13.58 14.08
C LEU A 99 -12.96 12.48 14.62
N ALA A 100 -14.28 12.59 14.37
CA ALA A 100 -15.23 11.53 14.68
C ALA A 100 -14.99 10.29 13.78
N ALA A 101 -14.74 10.52 12.47
CA ALA A 101 -14.35 9.45 11.54
C ALA A 101 -13.07 8.75 11.99
N LEU A 102 -12.04 9.49 12.45
CA LEU A 102 -10.82 8.92 13.00
C LEU A 102 -11.11 7.97 14.17
N GLY A 103 -11.93 8.41 15.13
CA GLY A 103 -12.33 7.56 16.26
C GLY A 103 -13.05 6.28 15.84
N THR A 104 -13.90 6.37 14.80
CA THR A 104 -14.58 5.22 14.22
C THR A 104 -13.59 4.21 13.62
N TRP A 105 -12.62 4.68 12.82
CA TRP A 105 -11.60 3.81 12.23
C TRP A 105 -10.68 3.18 13.28
N GLN A 106 -10.32 3.93 14.31
CA GLN A 106 -9.56 3.37 15.44
C GLN A 106 -10.31 2.22 16.12
N ALA A 107 -11.63 2.37 16.34
CA ALA A 107 -12.45 1.30 16.90
C ALA A 107 -12.56 0.09 15.94
N LEU A 108 -12.73 0.32 14.63
CA LEU A 108 -12.75 -0.75 13.62
C LEU A 108 -11.40 -1.50 13.56
N ALA A 109 -10.30 -0.85 13.89
CA ALA A 109 -8.96 -1.41 13.86
C ALA A 109 -8.55 -2.13 15.17
N GLU A 110 -9.37 -2.11 16.22
CA GLU A 110 -9.07 -2.84 17.47
C GLU A 110 -8.70 -4.32 17.27
N PRO A 111 -9.32 -5.09 16.35
CA PRO A 111 -8.95 -6.49 16.14
C PRO A 111 -7.72 -6.70 15.24
N ALA A 112 -7.00 -5.66 14.87
CA ALA A 112 -5.82 -5.78 14.01
C ALA A 112 -4.77 -6.73 14.59
N ALA A 113 -4.21 -7.60 13.75
CA ALA A 113 -3.20 -8.58 14.11
C ALA A 113 -1.76 -8.06 14.02
N VAL A 114 -1.53 -6.98 13.28
CA VAL A 114 -0.26 -6.26 13.17
C VAL A 114 -0.46 -4.79 13.49
N ASP A 115 0.62 -4.05 13.72
CA ASP A 115 0.55 -2.63 14.03
C ASP A 115 -0.02 -1.83 12.86
N TYR A 116 -0.69 -0.73 13.17
CA TYR A 116 -1.34 0.08 12.14
C TYR A 116 -1.22 1.58 12.39
N GLY A 117 -1.15 2.33 11.31
CA GLY A 117 -1.34 3.78 11.26
C GLY A 117 -2.56 4.14 10.43
N LEU A 118 -2.92 5.42 10.43
CA LEU A 118 -4.06 5.91 9.67
C LEU A 118 -3.69 7.17 8.88
N HIS A 119 -4.12 7.24 7.62
CA HIS A 119 -4.19 8.46 6.82
C HIS A 119 -5.57 9.09 7.00
N MET A 120 -5.68 10.41 6.97
CA MET A 120 -6.96 11.10 6.97
C MET A 120 -7.33 11.54 5.54
N THR A 121 -8.50 11.11 5.05
CA THR A 121 -9.03 11.55 3.77
C THR A 121 -9.98 12.73 3.97
N PHE A 122 -9.75 13.82 3.25
CA PHE A 122 -10.67 14.94 3.16
C PHE A 122 -11.38 14.94 1.79
N THR A 123 -12.70 15.08 1.83
CA THR A 123 -13.57 15.08 0.64
C THR A 123 -14.19 16.45 0.37
N GLU A 124 -13.87 17.43 1.21
CA GLU A 124 -14.29 18.82 1.12
C GLU A 124 -13.27 19.73 1.81
N ALA A 125 -13.48 21.03 1.73
CA ALA A 125 -12.66 22.01 2.41
C ALA A 125 -12.72 21.83 3.94
N VAL A 126 -11.54 21.82 4.57
CA VAL A 126 -11.39 21.74 6.03
C VAL A 126 -10.61 22.93 6.54
N GLY A 127 -10.93 23.37 7.76
CA GLY A 127 -10.14 24.40 8.42
C GLY A 127 -8.72 23.91 8.77
N GLU A 128 -7.75 24.80 8.75
CA GLU A 128 -6.37 24.50 9.14
C GLU A 128 -6.26 23.85 10.52
N GLY A 129 -7.15 24.21 11.46
CA GLY A 129 -7.20 23.60 12.81
C GLY A 129 -7.47 22.10 12.79
N ILE A 130 -8.25 21.59 11.85
CA ILE A 130 -8.50 20.14 11.71
C ILE A 130 -7.22 19.40 11.32
N VAL A 131 -6.39 19.99 10.44
CA VAL A 131 -5.09 19.40 10.09
C VAL A 131 -4.17 19.36 11.32
N ALA A 132 -4.12 20.45 12.09
CA ALA A 132 -3.36 20.51 13.35
C ALA A 132 -3.83 19.46 14.36
N ASP A 133 -5.13 19.34 14.59
CA ASP A 133 -5.75 18.37 15.50
C ASP A 133 -5.46 16.91 15.09
N CYS A 134 -5.42 16.63 13.78
CA CYS A 134 -5.03 15.32 13.26
C CYS A 134 -3.55 15.03 13.56
N VAL A 135 -2.66 16.00 13.31
CA VAL A 135 -1.22 15.86 13.58
C VAL A 135 -0.96 15.60 15.07
N GLU A 136 -1.63 16.33 15.97
CA GLU A 136 -1.54 16.11 17.42
C GLU A 136 -1.96 14.70 17.85
N ARG A 137 -2.84 14.04 17.08
CA ARG A 137 -3.30 12.66 17.30
C ARG A 137 -2.45 11.62 16.54
N GLY A 138 -1.29 12.02 16.01
CA GLY A 138 -0.37 11.14 15.30
C GLY A 138 -0.80 10.79 13.87
N VAL A 139 -1.75 11.51 13.28
CA VAL A 139 -2.12 11.41 11.86
C VAL A 139 -1.40 12.50 11.08
N THR A 140 -0.26 12.16 10.47
CA THR A 140 0.61 13.10 9.77
C THR A 140 0.56 12.98 8.25
N SER A 141 -0.45 12.28 7.72
CA SER A 141 -0.64 12.11 6.28
C SER A 141 -2.11 12.26 5.89
N PHE A 142 -2.36 13.01 4.81
CA PHE A 142 -3.68 13.47 4.42
C PHE A 142 -3.96 13.08 2.97
N LYS A 143 -5.06 12.38 2.72
CA LYS A 143 -5.44 11.90 1.39
C LYS A 143 -6.40 12.86 0.72
N LEU A 144 -6.10 13.18 -0.53
CA LEU A 144 -6.97 13.92 -1.43
C LEU A 144 -7.14 13.16 -2.75
N TYR A 145 -8.26 13.38 -3.39
CA TYR A 145 -8.61 12.79 -4.67
C TYR A 145 -8.86 13.86 -5.72
N LEU A 146 -8.24 13.75 -6.89
CA LEU A 146 -8.51 14.59 -8.05
C LEU A 146 -9.50 13.91 -9.02
N ALA A 147 -10.04 12.76 -8.62
CA ALA A 147 -11.04 11.97 -9.36
C ALA A 147 -12.23 11.63 -8.46
N TYR A 148 -13.24 10.99 -9.04
CA TYR A 148 -14.52 10.66 -8.39
C TYR A 148 -15.37 11.88 -8.06
N PRO A 149 -15.82 12.63 -9.10
CA PRO A 149 -16.68 13.82 -8.93
C PRO A 149 -17.87 13.51 -8.01
N GLN A 150 -18.25 14.48 -7.18
CA GLN A 150 -19.37 14.41 -6.23
C GLN A 150 -19.21 13.45 -5.06
N LEU A 151 -18.22 12.53 -5.07
CA LEU A 151 -17.98 11.59 -3.98
C LEU A 151 -16.72 11.96 -3.17
N LEU A 152 -15.56 11.94 -3.80
CA LEU A 152 -14.26 12.12 -3.14
C LEU A 152 -13.46 13.30 -3.70
N GLN A 153 -13.71 13.69 -4.95
CA GLN A 153 -12.94 14.71 -5.64
C GLN A 153 -13.03 16.06 -4.94
N VAL A 154 -11.87 16.68 -4.78
CA VAL A 154 -11.73 18.06 -4.29
C VAL A 154 -11.16 18.97 -5.39
N ASP A 155 -11.43 20.26 -5.29
CA ASP A 155 -10.94 21.28 -6.22
C ASP A 155 -9.53 21.77 -5.80
N ASP A 156 -8.86 22.48 -6.71
CA ASP A 156 -7.45 22.90 -6.53
C ASP A 156 -7.24 23.85 -5.32
N ASP A 157 -8.25 24.63 -4.95
CA ASP A 157 -8.22 25.48 -3.75
C ASP A 157 -8.15 24.65 -2.47
N VAL A 158 -8.94 23.58 -2.36
CA VAL A 158 -8.89 22.64 -1.23
C VAL A 158 -7.55 21.91 -1.19
N VAL A 159 -7.05 21.44 -2.34
CA VAL A 159 -5.72 20.84 -2.43
C VAL A 159 -4.64 21.78 -1.93
N PHE A 160 -4.68 23.04 -2.37
CA PHE A 160 -3.69 24.04 -2.01
C PHE A 160 -3.76 24.41 -0.52
N ASP A 161 -4.95 24.56 0.04
CA ASP A 161 -5.13 24.87 1.47
C ASP A 161 -4.65 23.74 2.38
N VAL A 162 -4.93 22.47 2.04
CA VAL A 162 -4.43 21.30 2.79
C VAL A 162 -2.92 21.19 2.67
N LEU A 163 -2.33 21.43 1.49
CA LEU A 163 -0.88 21.48 1.30
C LEU A 163 -0.25 22.56 2.20
N ARG A 164 -0.81 23.77 2.23
CA ARG A 164 -0.31 24.84 3.09
C ARG A 164 -0.42 24.54 4.58
N ALA A 165 -1.56 23.98 5.01
CA ALA A 165 -1.75 23.56 6.39
C ALA A 165 -0.73 22.48 6.78
N THR A 166 -0.53 21.48 5.92
CA THR A 166 0.43 20.41 6.14
C THR A 166 1.87 20.92 6.20
N ALA A 167 2.23 21.92 5.37
CA ALA A 167 3.55 22.56 5.41
C ALA A 167 3.83 23.27 6.75
N ARG A 168 2.79 23.80 7.41
CA ARG A 168 2.92 24.51 8.71
C ARG A 168 2.93 23.57 9.91
N HIS A 169 2.08 22.53 9.89
CA HIS A 169 1.87 21.65 11.03
C HIS A 169 2.69 20.34 10.95
N GLY A 170 3.41 20.12 9.85
CA GLY A 170 4.11 18.87 9.57
C GLY A 170 3.20 17.86 8.86
N GLY A 171 3.83 16.86 8.22
CA GLY A 171 3.13 15.79 7.54
C GLY A 171 3.33 15.79 6.02
N ILE A 172 2.51 15.01 5.33
CA ILE A 172 2.58 14.80 3.88
C ILE A 172 1.17 14.66 3.29
N VAL A 173 0.92 15.25 2.13
CA VAL A 173 -0.35 15.09 1.41
C VAL A 173 -0.20 13.95 0.41
N THR A 174 -1.02 12.92 0.52
CA THR A 174 -1.09 11.78 -0.42
C THR A 174 -2.22 12.03 -1.43
N VAL A 175 -1.96 11.85 -2.73
CA VAL A 175 -2.93 12.27 -3.75
C VAL A 175 -3.18 11.18 -4.78
N HIS A 176 -4.48 10.85 -4.97
CA HIS A 176 -4.93 10.09 -6.13
C HIS A 176 -4.94 11.02 -7.36
N CYS A 177 -4.00 10.81 -8.26
CA CYS A 177 -3.73 11.69 -9.38
C CYS A 177 -4.34 11.18 -10.68
N GLU A 178 -5.63 11.44 -10.90
CA GLU A 178 -6.30 11.30 -12.20
C GLU A 178 -7.21 12.51 -12.43
N ASN A 179 -7.29 13.01 -13.66
CA ASN A 179 -8.20 14.12 -14.01
C ASN A 179 -9.64 13.64 -14.07
N GLY A 180 -10.37 13.74 -12.95
CA GLY A 180 -11.73 13.22 -12.79
C GLY A 180 -12.74 13.86 -13.74
N GLY A 181 -12.61 15.14 -14.03
CA GLY A 181 -13.50 15.84 -14.96
C GLY A 181 -13.41 15.31 -16.40
N ALA A 182 -12.18 15.11 -16.89
CA ALA A 182 -11.94 14.56 -18.23
C ALA A 182 -12.35 13.08 -18.31
N ILE A 183 -12.02 12.29 -17.30
CA ILE A 183 -12.43 10.89 -17.19
C ILE A 183 -13.96 10.75 -17.23
N GLU A 184 -14.68 11.55 -16.48
CA GLU A 184 -16.14 11.52 -16.46
C GLU A 184 -16.75 11.88 -17.83
N ALA A 185 -16.15 12.84 -18.54
CA ALA A 185 -16.56 13.17 -19.90
C ALA A 185 -16.34 11.98 -20.86
N LEU A 186 -15.20 11.27 -20.75
CA LEU A 186 -14.91 10.09 -21.56
C LEU A 186 -15.84 8.92 -21.22
N ARG A 187 -16.14 8.69 -19.93
CA ARG A 187 -17.10 7.67 -19.47
C ARG A 187 -18.49 7.92 -20.06
N ARG A 188 -19.03 9.14 -19.91
CA ARG A 188 -20.34 9.50 -20.48
C ARG A 188 -20.38 9.31 -21.99
N ARG A 189 -19.31 9.66 -22.70
CA ARG A 189 -19.22 9.46 -24.13
C ARG A 189 -19.21 7.99 -24.51
N ALA A 190 -18.41 7.15 -23.83
CA ALA A 190 -18.34 5.71 -24.05
C ALA A 190 -19.73 5.06 -23.92
N LEU A 191 -20.46 5.40 -22.82
CA LEU A 191 -21.81 4.89 -22.57
C LEU A 191 -22.80 5.36 -23.66
N ALA A 192 -22.74 6.62 -24.09
CA ALA A 192 -23.60 7.15 -25.14
C ALA A 192 -23.35 6.48 -26.51
N GLU A 193 -22.14 5.98 -26.74
CA GLU A 193 -21.75 5.22 -27.93
C GLU A 193 -22.02 3.71 -27.79
N GLY A 194 -22.60 3.25 -26.66
CA GLY A 194 -22.90 1.84 -26.38
C GLY A 194 -21.65 1.00 -26.03
N ARG A 195 -20.54 1.64 -25.69
CA ARG A 195 -19.30 0.98 -25.24
C ARG A 195 -19.38 0.73 -23.74
N THR A 196 -19.72 -0.50 -23.36
CA THR A 196 -20.03 -0.88 -21.98
C THR A 196 -19.09 -1.96 -21.42
N GLY A 197 -18.20 -2.50 -22.25
CA GLY A 197 -17.29 -3.59 -21.87
C GLY A 197 -16.22 -3.18 -20.84
N VAL A 198 -15.64 -4.16 -20.17
CA VAL A 198 -14.61 -3.96 -19.13
C VAL A 198 -13.41 -3.15 -19.64
N VAL A 199 -13.01 -3.37 -20.87
CA VAL A 199 -11.87 -2.66 -21.50
C VAL A 199 -12.04 -1.13 -21.51
N GLU A 200 -13.29 -0.64 -21.48
CA GLU A 200 -13.60 0.78 -21.45
C GLU A 200 -13.18 1.44 -20.13
N HIS A 201 -12.99 0.67 -19.08
CA HIS A 201 -12.43 1.18 -17.83
C HIS A 201 -11.02 1.78 -18.06
N GLY A 202 -10.17 1.06 -18.79
CA GLY A 202 -8.84 1.55 -19.19
C GLY A 202 -8.91 2.64 -20.26
N ALA A 203 -9.74 2.46 -21.30
CA ALA A 203 -9.88 3.39 -22.42
C ALA A 203 -10.38 4.78 -21.99
N THR A 204 -11.21 4.86 -20.96
CA THR A 204 -11.73 6.13 -20.42
C THR A 204 -10.81 6.79 -19.39
N ARG A 205 -9.68 6.15 -19.03
CA ARG A 205 -8.66 6.64 -18.09
C ARG A 205 -7.26 6.62 -18.71
N PRO A 206 -7.05 7.35 -19.84
CA PRO A 206 -5.76 7.33 -20.52
C PRO A 206 -4.64 7.87 -19.61
N ALA A 207 -3.44 7.33 -19.76
CA ALA A 207 -2.26 7.64 -18.93
C ALA A 207 -1.92 9.14 -18.89
N VAL A 208 -2.22 9.88 -19.95
CA VAL A 208 -2.00 11.33 -20.02
C VAL A 208 -2.83 12.11 -18.99
N LEU A 209 -3.98 11.58 -18.54
CA LEU A 209 -4.82 12.20 -17.51
C LEU A 209 -4.28 11.96 -16.10
N GLU A 210 -3.53 10.88 -15.88
CA GLU A 210 -2.71 10.69 -14.68
C GLU A 210 -1.54 11.68 -14.69
N ALA A 211 -0.81 11.79 -15.80
CA ALA A 211 0.32 12.71 -15.93
C ALA A 211 -0.08 14.18 -15.70
N GLU A 212 -1.21 14.62 -16.27
CA GLU A 212 -1.75 15.97 -16.04
C GLU A 212 -2.00 16.22 -14.55
N ALA A 213 -2.65 15.27 -13.87
CA ALA A 213 -2.95 15.41 -12.45
C ALA A 213 -1.68 15.42 -11.58
N VAL A 214 -0.68 14.58 -11.89
CA VAL A 214 0.64 14.58 -11.22
C VAL A 214 1.35 15.92 -11.43
N HIS A 215 1.36 16.44 -12.67
CA HIS A 215 1.93 17.75 -12.96
C HIS A 215 1.28 18.85 -12.12
N ARG A 216 -0.05 18.91 -12.11
CA ARG A 216 -0.84 19.91 -11.38
C ARG A 216 -0.53 19.87 -9.89
N VAL A 217 -0.59 18.70 -9.28
CA VAL A 217 -0.27 18.52 -7.85
C VAL A 217 1.17 18.92 -7.54
N GLY A 218 2.13 18.55 -8.39
CA GLY A 218 3.52 18.95 -8.26
C GLY A 218 3.70 20.47 -8.26
N ARG A 219 2.96 21.21 -9.10
CA ARG A 219 2.98 22.68 -9.13
C ARG A 219 2.30 23.32 -7.91
N LEU A 220 1.18 22.74 -7.44
CA LEU A 220 0.53 23.22 -6.22
C LEU A 220 1.42 22.99 -4.99
N ALA A 221 2.09 21.83 -4.89
CA ALA A 221 3.02 21.53 -3.81
C ALA A 221 4.25 22.46 -3.83
N GLU A 222 4.79 22.76 -5.03
CA GLU A 222 5.88 23.74 -5.22
C GLU A 222 5.49 25.13 -4.70
N ALA A 223 4.29 25.60 -5.06
CA ALA A 223 3.78 26.90 -4.62
C ALA A 223 3.45 26.94 -3.12
N ALA A 224 3.03 25.83 -2.53
CA ALA A 224 2.73 25.71 -1.11
C ALA A 224 3.98 25.48 -0.23
N GLY A 225 5.10 25.05 -0.82
CA GLY A 225 6.30 24.61 -0.09
C GLY A 225 6.04 23.33 0.73
N ALA A 226 5.18 22.44 0.26
CA ALA A 226 4.68 21.27 0.98
C ALA A 226 5.29 19.96 0.46
N ARG A 227 5.29 18.94 1.31
CA ARG A 227 5.58 17.56 0.91
C ARG A 227 4.33 16.92 0.30
N VAL A 228 4.49 16.25 -0.83
CA VAL A 228 3.40 15.54 -1.51
C VAL A 228 3.83 14.14 -1.92
N TYR A 229 2.88 13.23 -1.94
CA TYR A 229 3.09 11.83 -2.28
C TYR A 229 2.02 11.37 -3.27
N VAL A 230 2.46 10.99 -4.45
CA VAL A 230 1.59 10.43 -5.49
C VAL A 230 1.38 8.95 -5.19
N VAL A 231 0.15 8.56 -4.87
CA VAL A 231 -0.18 7.16 -4.58
C VAL A 231 -0.36 6.36 -5.87
N HIS A 232 -0.15 5.04 -5.82
CA HIS A 232 -0.43 4.05 -6.88
C HIS A 232 -0.12 4.54 -8.32
N LEU A 233 1.04 5.16 -8.53
CA LEU A 233 1.49 5.61 -9.86
C LEU A 233 1.52 4.44 -10.84
N SER A 234 0.78 4.55 -11.94
CA SER A 234 0.52 3.45 -12.87
C SER A 234 1.19 3.59 -14.24
N SER A 235 1.69 4.78 -14.58
CA SER A 235 2.09 5.05 -15.95
C SER A 235 3.43 5.77 -16.11
N ALA A 236 4.09 5.53 -17.24
CA ALA A 236 5.33 6.20 -17.63
C ALA A 236 5.17 7.73 -17.82
N PRO A 237 4.10 8.25 -18.44
CA PRO A 237 3.87 9.70 -18.47
C PRO A 237 3.72 10.30 -17.08
N GLY A 238 3.02 9.63 -16.15
CA GLY A 238 2.92 10.06 -14.75
C GLY A 238 4.29 10.06 -14.07
N LEU A 239 5.11 9.02 -14.29
CA LEU A 239 6.48 8.95 -13.78
C LEU A 239 7.37 10.09 -14.33
N ALA A 240 7.21 10.47 -15.57
CA ALA A 240 7.94 11.59 -16.15
C ALA A 240 7.64 12.91 -15.43
N GLU A 241 6.39 13.13 -15.03
CA GLU A 241 5.99 14.32 -14.26
C GLU A 241 6.49 14.27 -12.80
N VAL A 242 6.50 13.07 -12.17
CA VAL A 242 7.13 12.85 -10.85
C VAL A 242 8.60 13.28 -10.92
N ARG A 243 9.34 12.72 -11.87
CA ARG A 243 10.76 13.05 -12.08
C ARG A 243 10.98 14.54 -12.33
N ALA A 244 10.19 15.16 -13.22
CA ALA A 244 10.30 16.58 -13.52
C ALA A 244 10.04 17.46 -12.29
N ALA A 245 9.12 17.07 -11.40
CA ALA A 245 8.91 17.78 -10.13
C ALA A 245 10.11 17.64 -9.18
N GLN A 246 10.65 16.43 -9.04
CA GLN A 246 11.84 16.16 -8.22
C GLN A 246 13.07 16.91 -8.74
N GLU A 247 13.29 16.97 -10.05
CA GLU A 247 14.38 17.73 -10.69
C GLU A 247 14.27 19.24 -10.42
N ARG A 248 13.06 19.76 -10.20
CA ARG A 248 12.84 21.15 -9.75
C ARG A 248 13.04 21.36 -8.25
N GLY A 249 13.30 20.30 -7.48
CA GLY A 249 13.48 20.36 -6.03
C GLY A 249 12.18 20.32 -5.24
N VAL A 250 11.05 19.94 -5.85
CA VAL A 250 9.78 19.72 -5.14
C VAL A 250 9.92 18.49 -4.26
N ALA A 251 9.48 18.58 -3.00
CA ALA A 251 9.46 17.45 -2.07
C ALA A 251 8.32 16.45 -2.43
N LEU A 252 8.39 15.93 -3.65
CA LEU A 252 7.43 14.99 -4.21
C LEU A 252 8.01 13.58 -4.16
N GLN A 253 7.24 12.68 -3.54
CA GLN A 253 7.49 11.25 -3.50
C GLN A 253 6.37 10.50 -4.23
N ALA A 254 6.59 9.24 -4.59
CA ALA A 254 5.59 8.40 -5.25
C ALA A 254 5.69 6.96 -4.79
N GLU A 255 4.58 6.25 -4.88
CA GLU A 255 4.51 4.79 -4.80
C GLU A 255 3.99 4.22 -6.12
N THR A 256 4.33 2.97 -6.37
CA THR A 256 3.61 2.12 -7.32
C THR A 256 3.11 0.87 -6.62
N CYS A 257 2.38 0.02 -7.34
CA CYS A 257 1.80 -1.19 -6.77
C CYS A 257 2.22 -2.44 -7.56
N PRO A 258 2.23 -3.64 -6.91
CA PRO A 258 2.60 -4.88 -7.58
C PRO A 258 1.80 -5.17 -8.85
N GLN A 259 0.52 -4.79 -8.91
CA GLN A 259 -0.30 -4.97 -10.11
C GLN A 259 0.27 -4.26 -11.34
N TYR A 260 0.82 -3.06 -11.19
CA TYR A 260 1.43 -2.31 -12.30
C TYR A 260 2.81 -2.84 -12.69
N LEU A 261 3.45 -3.60 -11.80
CA LEU A 261 4.76 -4.22 -12.04
C LEU A 261 4.68 -5.62 -12.63
N HIS A 262 3.50 -6.27 -12.59
CA HIS A 262 3.34 -7.69 -12.94
C HIS A 262 2.20 -7.99 -13.91
N LEU A 263 1.25 -7.09 -14.08
CA LEU A 263 0.09 -7.22 -14.95
C LEU A 263 0.12 -6.13 -16.03
N ASP A 264 -0.70 -6.29 -17.06
CA ASP A 264 -0.90 -5.29 -18.11
C ASP A 264 -2.35 -5.26 -18.57
N ALA A 265 -2.70 -4.29 -19.42
CA ALA A 265 -4.06 -4.02 -19.86
C ALA A 265 -4.72 -5.19 -20.62
N ALA A 266 -3.93 -6.09 -21.22
CA ALA A 266 -4.47 -7.21 -22.00
C ALA A 266 -5.35 -8.16 -21.16
N VAL A 267 -5.16 -8.20 -19.83
CA VAL A 267 -5.99 -9.04 -18.96
C VAL A 267 -7.44 -8.56 -18.87
N LEU A 268 -7.73 -7.32 -19.28
CA LEU A 268 -9.10 -6.77 -19.32
C LEU A 268 -9.89 -7.24 -20.54
N GLU A 269 -9.23 -7.76 -21.58
CA GLU A 269 -9.85 -8.11 -22.86
C GLU A 269 -10.55 -9.48 -22.86
N GLY A 270 -10.20 -10.36 -21.92
CA GLY A 270 -10.66 -11.73 -21.87
C GLY A 270 -11.86 -11.95 -20.94
N PRO A 271 -12.39 -13.20 -20.92
CA PRO A 271 -13.34 -13.62 -19.89
C PRO A 271 -12.74 -13.45 -18.49
N GLY A 272 -13.49 -12.83 -17.57
CA GLY A 272 -13.00 -12.55 -16.22
C GLY A 272 -12.19 -11.25 -16.12
N GLY A 273 -12.17 -10.42 -17.18
CA GLY A 273 -11.49 -9.11 -17.15
C GLY A 273 -11.95 -8.22 -16.00
N GLU A 274 -13.18 -8.38 -15.51
CA GLU A 274 -13.70 -7.71 -14.32
C GLU A 274 -12.88 -7.98 -13.05
N ASN A 275 -12.14 -9.10 -12.99
CA ASN A 275 -11.28 -9.44 -11.86
C ASN A 275 -10.07 -8.52 -11.73
N PHE A 276 -9.74 -7.80 -12.79
CA PHE A 276 -8.53 -6.96 -12.90
C PHE A 276 -8.84 -5.46 -12.88
N VAL A 277 -10.10 -5.08 -12.66
CA VAL A 277 -10.49 -3.67 -12.57
C VAL A 277 -9.93 -3.06 -11.29
N CYS A 278 -9.05 -2.08 -11.45
CA CYS A 278 -8.47 -1.23 -10.41
C CYS A 278 -8.32 0.20 -10.92
N THR A 279 -8.15 1.15 -10.02
CA THR A 279 -8.06 2.57 -10.38
C THR A 279 -6.88 3.24 -9.69
N PRO A 280 -5.87 3.73 -10.44
CA PRO A 280 -5.76 3.78 -11.92
C PRO A 280 -5.77 2.40 -12.58
N PRO A 281 -6.17 2.30 -13.87
CA PRO A 281 -6.24 1.02 -14.55
C PRO A 281 -4.87 0.45 -14.89
N LEU A 282 -4.82 -0.85 -15.13
CA LEU A 282 -3.65 -1.51 -15.71
C LEU A 282 -3.32 -0.89 -17.07
N ARG A 283 -2.03 -0.81 -17.38
CA ARG A 283 -1.49 -0.13 -18.56
C ARG A 283 -0.82 -1.12 -19.52
N ASP A 284 -0.45 -0.64 -20.69
CA ASP A 284 0.36 -1.41 -21.65
C ASP A 284 1.72 -1.81 -21.05
N PRO A 285 2.33 -2.91 -21.52
CA PRO A 285 3.55 -3.47 -20.91
C PRO A 285 4.74 -2.52 -20.81
N TRP A 286 4.87 -1.53 -21.71
CA TRP A 286 5.99 -0.59 -21.68
C TRP A 286 5.96 0.35 -20.47
N HIS A 287 4.78 0.64 -19.92
CA HIS A 287 4.66 1.41 -18.68
C HIS A 287 5.29 0.67 -17.49
N ARG A 288 5.12 -0.64 -17.44
CA ARG A 288 5.71 -1.50 -16.42
C ARG A 288 7.23 -1.42 -16.40
N GLU A 289 7.87 -1.42 -17.57
CA GLU A 289 9.34 -1.32 -17.67
C GLU A 289 9.84 0.02 -17.14
N GLU A 290 9.16 1.11 -17.45
CA GLU A 290 9.48 2.45 -16.93
C GLU A 290 9.28 2.55 -15.41
N LEU A 291 8.24 1.92 -14.86
CA LEU A 291 8.02 1.89 -13.40
C LEU A 291 9.13 1.13 -12.66
N TRP A 292 9.60 -0.02 -13.20
CA TRP A 292 10.77 -0.71 -12.66
C TRP A 292 12.02 0.16 -12.70
N GLU A 293 12.28 0.88 -13.79
CA GLU A 293 13.39 1.84 -13.87
C GLU A 293 13.23 2.95 -12.82
N GLY A 294 12.00 3.45 -12.63
CA GLY A 294 11.68 4.45 -11.61
C GLY A 294 12.02 4.01 -10.19
N LEU A 295 11.77 2.72 -9.86
CA LEU A 295 12.14 2.13 -8.58
C LEU A 295 13.67 2.02 -8.41
N VAL A 296 14.39 1.61 -9.46
CA VAL A 296 15.85 1.50 -9.48
C VAL A 296 16.51 2.89 -9.34
N ARG A 297 16.00 3.89 -10.04
CA ARG A 297 16.50 5.26 -10.00
C ARG A 297 16.11 6.03 -8.73
N GLY A 298 15.19 5.46 -7.92
CA GLY A 298 14.67 6.14 -6.74
C GLY A 298 13.70 7.29 -7.03
N TRP A 299 13.16 7.37 -8.25
CA TRP A 299 12.08 8.32 -8.58
C TRP A 299 10.75 7.88 -7.96
N VAL A 300 10.57 6.57 -7.79
CA VAL A 300 9.49 5.96 -7.01
C VAL A 300 10.11 5.35 -5.76
N GLN A 301 9.64 5.77 -4.57
CA GLN A 301 10.30 5.45 -3.30
C GLN A 301 9.77 4.16 -2.67
N THR A 302 8.52 3.80 -2.91
CA THR A 302 7.87 2.69 -2.20
C THR A 302 7.02 1.84 -3.14
N VAL A 303 6.73 0.61 -2.69
CA VAL A 303 5.73 -0.27 -3.30
C VAL A 303 4.69 -0.63 -2.24
N ALA A 304 3.48 -0.12 -2.40
CA ALA A 304 2.32 -0.42 -1.57
C ALA A 304 1.29 -1.25 -2.35
N THR A 305 0.22 -1.73 -1.73
CA THR A 305 -0.70 -2.63 -2.41
C THR A 305 -1.88 -1.95 -3.06
N ASP A 306 -2.39 -0.90 -2.46
CA ASP A 306 -3.75 -0.41 -2.72
C ASP A 306 -4.78 -1.55 -2.53
N HIS A 307 -4.58 -2.35 -1.45
CA HIS A 307 -5.38 -3.53 -1.17
C HIS A 307 -6.84 -3.14 -0.95
N CYS A 308 -7.69 -3.57 -1.88
CA CYS A 308 -9.11 -3.26 -1.90
C CYS A 308 -9.87 -4.43 -2.53
N PRO A 309 -10.00 -5.58 -1.85
CA PRO A 309 -10.60 -6.79 -2.39
C PRO A 309 -12.12 -6.74 -2.37
N PHE A 310 -12.74 -7.41 -3.34
CA PHE A 310 -14.17 -7.61 -3.42
C PHE A 310 -14.47 -9.08 -3.75
N TRP A 311 -15.62 -9.59 -3.30
CA TRP A 311 -16.14 -10.86 -3.78
C TRP A 311 -16.54 -10.73 -5.25
N MET A 312 -16.36 -11.80 -6.03
CA MET A 312 -16.81 -11.81 -7.43
C MET A 312 -18.30 -11.53 -7.57
N ALA A 313 -19.08 -11.99 -6.60
CA ALA A 313 -20.51 -11.66 -6.54
C ALA A 313 -20.77 -10.16 -6.45
N ASP A 314 -19.95 -9.40 -5.72
CA ASP A 314 -20.07 -7.94 -5.59
C ASP A 314 -19.62 -7.23 -6.87
N ARG A 315 -18.57 -7.71 -7.53
CA ARG A 315 -18.13 -7.20 -8.84
C ARG A 315 -19.19 -7.35 -9.93
N ARG A 316 -20.05 -8.36 -9.78
CA ARG A 316 -21.13 -8.67 -10.72
C ARG A 316 -22.50 -8.12 -10.31
N ARG A 317 -22.65 -7.48 -9.15
CA ARG A 317 -23.94 -7.02 -8.58
C ARG A 317 -24.66 -5.97 -9.42
N GLY A 318 -23.95 -5.11 -10.11
CA GLY A 318 -24.50 -4.08 -11.00
C GLY A 318 -25.29 -4.63 -12.19
N THR A 319 -25.46 -5.93 -12.28
CA THR A 319 -25.83 -6.65 -13.47
C THR A 319 -27.07 -7.51 -13.33
N ALA A 320 -27.81 -7.32 -12.25
CA ALA A 320 -29.08 -8.04 -12.01
C ALA A 320 -30.13 -7.86 -13.13
N GLY A 321 -29.75 -7.43 -14.31
CA GLY A 321 -30.62 -7.16 -15.42
C GLY A 321 -30.61 -8.17 -16.57
N ARG A 322 -29.50 -8.82 -16.88
CA ARG A 322 -29.40 -9.75 -18.01
C ARG A 322 -28.22 -10.72 -17.86
N ASP A 323 -28.47 -12.00 -17.74
CA ASP A 323 -27.50 -13.10 -17.85
C ASP A 323 -26.33 -13.11 -16.86
N GLY A 324 -26.46 -12.48 -15.70
CA GLY A 324 -25.47 -12.55 -14.61
C GLY A 324 -24.20 -11.71 -14.81
N GLY A 325 -24.19 -10.77 -15.74
CA GLY A 325 -23.12 -9.81 -15.99
C GLY A 325 -23.44 -8.39 -15.46
N PHE A 326 -22.50 -7.45 -15.37
CA PHE A 326 -22.70 -6.03 -15.00
C PHE A 326 -23.34 -5.23 -16.16
N ALA A 327 -24.12 -4.18 -15.85
CA ALA A 327 -24.78 -3.37 -16.88
C ALA A 327 -23.73 -2.65 -17.74
N ASP A 328 -22.67 -2.11 -17.12
CA ASP A 328 -21.53 -1.50 -17.80
C ASP A 328 -20.29 -1.43 -16.87
N PHE A 329 -19.13 -1.12 -17.46
CA PHE A 329 -17.84 -1.06 -16.77
C PHE A 329 -17.79 -0.07 -15.60
N THR A 330 -18.70 0.89 -15.51
CA THR A 330 -18.70 1.93 -14.47
C THR A 330 -19.28 1.42 -13.13
N GLU A 331 -19.95 0.28 -13.16
CA GLU A 331 -20.55 -0.35 -11.98
C GLU A 331 -19.64 -1.37 -11.31
N ILE A 332 -18.51 -1.72 -11.95
CA ILE A 332 -17.55 -2.66 -11.38
C ILE A 332 -16.76 -1.95 -10.28
N PRO A 333 -16.81 -2.41 -9.02
CA PRO A 333 -15.98 -1.83 -7.97
C PRO A 333 -14.51 -2.04 -8.29
N GLY A 334 -13.76 -0.92 -8.33
CA GLY A 334 -12.32 -0.94 -8.64
C GLY A 334 -11.48 -1.23 -7.40
N GLY A 335 -10.62 -2.23 -7.48
CA GLY A 335 -9.66 -2.58 -6.44
C GLY A 335 -9.24 -4.06 -6.55
N LEU A 336 -8.05 -4.38 -6.06
CA LEU A 336 -7.46 -5.73 -6.15
C LEU A 336 -6.99 -6.22 -4.77
N PRO A 337 -7.03 -7.54 -4.51
CA PRO A 337 -6.35 -8.13 -3.36
C PRO A 337 -4.83 -8.11 -3.57
N GLY A 338 -4.06 -7.74 -2.55
CA GLY A 338 -2.61 -7.63 -2.68
C GLY A 338 -1.80 -7.71 -1.39
N ILE A 339 -2.43 -7.47 -0.23
CA ILE A 339 -1.74 -7.27 1.05
C ILE A 339 -0.82 -8.44 1.45
N GLU A 340 -1.22 -9.69 1.16
CA GLU A 340 -0.45 -10.89 1.47
C GLU A 340 0.67 -11.14 0.46
N THR A 341 0.51 -10.66 -0.78
CA THR A 341 1.40 -11.02 -1.90
C THR A 341 2.45 -9.96 -2.22
N ARG A 342 2.38 -8.78 -1.60
CA ARG A 342 3.26 -7.64 -1.91
C ARG A 342 4.75 -7.96 -1.83
N MET A 343 5.19 -8.48 -0.68
CA MET A 343 6.61 -8.74 -0.45
C MET A 343 7.16 -9.74 -1.47
N THR A 344 6.44 -10.84 -1.74
CA THR A 344 6.88 -11.85 -2.70
C THR A 344 6.85 -11.36 -4.15
N LEU A 345 5.88 -10.52 -4.52
CA LEU A 345 5.82 -9.95 -5.87
C LEU A 345 6.98 -8.98 -6.13
N VAL A 346 7.32 -8.11 -5.17
CA VAL A 346 8.50 -7.24 -5.30
C VAL A 346 9.79 -8.08 -5.29
N TRP A 347 9.85 -9.17 -4.49
CA TRP A 347 10.94 -10.13 -4.51
C TRP A 347 11.19 -10.77 -5.89
N GLN A 348 10.16 -10.94 -6.73
CA GLN A 348 10.38 -11.41 -8.10
C GLN A 348 11.24 -10.43 -8.91
N GLY A 349 11.26 -9.15 -8.59
CA GLY A 349 12.19 -8.16 -9.16
C GLY A 349 13.64 -8.46 -8.79
N VAL A 350 13.92 -8.91 -7.55
CA VAL A 350 15.25 -9.37 -7.13
C VAL A 350 15.65 -10.63 -7.92
N ARG A 351 14.76 -11.60 -8.02
CA ARG A 351 15.01 -12.83 -8.77
C ARG A 351 15.25 -12.60 -10.26
N ALA A 352 14.60 -11.61 -10.82
CA ALA A 352 14.80 -11.19 -12.23
C ALA A 352 16.06 -10.32 -12.43
N GLY A 353 16.80 -9.97 -11.36
CA GLY A 353 17.97 -9.08 -11.42
C GLY A 353 17.62 -7.61 -11.74
N ARG A 354 16.37 -7.20 -11.55
CA ARG A 354 15.92 -5.81 -11.77
C ARG A 354 16.31 -4.90 -10.60
N ILE A 355 16.22 -5.40 -9.37
CA ILE A 355 16.54 -4.70 -8.14
C ILE A 355 17.40 -5.60 -7.26
N THR A 356 18.11 -5.01 -6.30
CA THR A 356 18.91 -5.75 -5.29
C THR A 356 18.03 -6.17 -4.11
N VAL A 357 18.56 -7.07 -3.24
CA VAL A 357 17.90 -7.42 -1.97
C VAL A 357 17.76 -6.17 -1.08
N ALA A 358 18.77 -5.30 -1.07
CA ALA A 358 18.71 -4.04 -0.32
C ALA A 358 17.62 -3.11 -0.85
N ASP A 359 17.42 -3.04 -2.17
CA ASP A 359 16.31 -2.28 -2.76
C ASP A 359 14.96 -2.84 -2.36
N TRP A 360 14.80 -4.17 -2.35
CA TRP A 360 13.58 -4.82 -1.91
C TRP A 360 13.22 -4.44 -0.46
N VAL A 361 14.20 -4.51 0.46
CA VAL A 361 14.03 -4.09 1.85
C VAL A 361 13.70 -2.59 1.92
N ARG A 362 14.43 -1.77 1.19
CA ARG A 362 14.18 -0.31 1.13
C ARG A 362 12.74 -0.02 0.68
N LEU A 363 12.30 -0.59 -0.43
CA LEU A 363 11.00 -0.34 -1.06
C LEU A 363 9.83 -0.83 -0.20
N CYS A 364 10.01 -1.95 0.51
CA CYS A 364 8.93 -2.62 1.24
C CYS A 364 8.88 -2.30 2.74
N ALA A 365 9.96 -1.76 3.32
CA ALA A 365 10.07 -1.53 4.76
C ALA A 365 10.66 -0.16 5.11
N THR A 366 11.90 0.13 4.73
CA THR A 366 12.61 1.32 5.22
C THR A 366 12.07 2.63 4.64
N ALA A 367 11.79 2.68 3.34
CA ALA A 367 11.28 3.90 2.70
C ALA A 367 9.87 4.25 3.17
N PRO A 368 8.89 3.32 3.24
CA PRO A 368 7.58 3.67 3.81
C PRO A 368 7.68 4.09 5.29
N ALA A 369 8.56 3.45 6.11
CA ALA A 369 8.79 3.90 7.48
C ALA A 369 9.29 5.34 7.54
N SER A 370 10.25 5.70 6.71
CA SER A 370 10.86 7.05 6.66
C SER A 370 9.88 8.08 6.12
N THR A 371 9.13 7.75 5.08
CA THR A 371 8.15 8.66 4.46
C THR A 371 7.05 9.05 5.44
N PHE A 372 6.57 8.09 6.23
CA PHE A 372 5.40 8.26 7.08
C PHE A 372 5.71 8.40 8.59
N GLY A 373 6.96 8.73 8.95
CA GLY A 373 7.32 9.08 10.34
C GLY A 373 7.39 7.90 11.31
N LEU A 374 7.67 6.68 10.81
CA LEU A 374 7.81 5.47 11.63
C LEU A 374 9.27 5.05 11.83
N PHE A 375 10.21 5.57 11.02
CA PHE A 375 11.63 5.27 11.16
C PHE A 375 12.26 6.11 12.29
N PRO A 376 13.16 5.56 13.14
CA PRO A 376 13.73 4.20 13.11
C PRO A 376 12.99 3.17 13.97
N ARG A 377 11.83 3.51 14.53
CA ARG A 377 11.03 2.56 15.32
C ARG A 377 10.68 1.31 14.50
N LYS A 378 10.32 1.50 13.21
CA LYS A 378 9.99 0.47 12.22
C LYS A 378 10.91 0.58 11.01
N GLY A 379 10.94 -0.47 10.16
CA GLY A 379 11.61 -0.46 8.88
C GLY A 379 13.12 -0.67 8.90
N CYS A 380 13.69 -1.09 10.04
CA CYS A 380 15.10 -1.46 10.19
C CYS A 380 15.30 -2.49 11.31
N LEU A 381 16.49 -3.13 11.30
CA LEU A 381 16.92 -4.09 12.32
C LEU A 381 18.06 -3.48 13.16
N ARG A 382 17.73 -2.47 13.97
CA ARG A 382 18.69 -1.79 14.84
C ARG A 382 18.33 -1.94 16.30
N PRO A 383 19.29 -1.97 17.24
CA PRO A 383 18.98 -1.92 18.66
C PRO A 383 18.05 -0.73 18.99
N GLY A 384 16.97 -1.02 19.73
CA GLY A 384 15.94 -0.06 20.10
C GLY A 384 14.73 0.01 19.16
N SER A 385 14.84 -0.48 17.91
CA SER A 385 13.69 -0.62 17.01
C SER A 385 12.75 -1.72 17.51
N ASP A 386 11.47 -1.63 17.18
CA ASP A 386 10.53 -2.73 17.43
C ASP A 386 11.05 -4.00 16.70
N ALA A 387 10.96 -5.15 17.38
CA ALA A 387 11.42 -6.41 16.81
C ALA A 387 10.40 -6.96 15.81
N ASP A 388 10.21 -6.21 14.74
CA ASP A 388 9.44 -6.61 13.55
C ASP A 388 10.40 -7.26 12.57
N VAL A 389 10.42 -8.58 12.56
CA VAL A 389 11.45 -9.37 11.87
C VAL A 389 10.79 -10.38 10.96
N VAL A 390 11.26 -10.47 9.72
CA VAL A 390 10.86 -11.52 8.78
C VAL A 390 12.06 -12.39 8.46
N VAL A 391 11.91 -13.68 8.71
CA VAL A 391 12.79 -14.72 8.20
C VAL A 391 12.23 -15.15 6.86
N TRP A 392 12.96 -14.85 5.81
CA TRP A 392 12.56 -15.07 4.42
C TRP A 392 13.28 -16.27 3.83
N ASP A 393 12.51 -17.25 3.34
CA ASP A 393 13.04 -18.36 2.55
C ASP A 393 13.02 -17.97 1.07
N PRO A 394 14.17 -17.68 0.44
CA PRO A 394 14.24 -17.23 -0.94
C PRO A 394 13.84 -18.31 -1.96
N GLU A 395 13.80 -19.58 -1.57
CA GLU A 395 13.53 -20.71 -2.46
C GLU A 395 12.15 -21.34 -2.23
N ARG A 396 11.44 -20.97 -1.16
CA ARG A 396 10.11 -21.51 -0.88
C ARG A 396 9.15 -21.20 -2.03
N LEU A 397 8.46 -22.24 -2.50
CA LEU A 397 7.42 -22.12 -3.52
C LEU A 397 6.08 -21.72 -2.87
N GLN A 398 5.39 -20.76 -3.47
CA GLN A 398 4.06 -20.32 -3.05
C GLN A 398 3.16 -20.17 -4.27
N SER A 399 1.97 -20.82 -4.23
CA SER A 399 0.89 -20.53 -5.17
C SER A 399 0.23 -19.20 -4.80
N LEU A 400 -0.11 -18.39 -5.81
CA LEU A 400 -0.85 -17.14 -5.63
C LEU A 400 -2.34 -17.28 -5.95
N ASP A 401 -2.85 -18.52 -5.98
CA ASP A 401 -4.28 -18.79 -6.13
C ASP A 401 -5.04 -18.34 -4.88
N ALA A 402 -6.24 -17.79 -5.06
CA ALA A 402 -7.05 -17.33 -3.93
C ALA A 402 -7.25 -18.41 -2.85
N ALA A 403 -7.41 -19.68 -3.24
CA ALA A 403 -7.55 -20.79 -2.32
C ALA A 403 -6.31 -21.12 -1.49
N ALA A 404 -5.13 -20.61 -1.89
CA ALA A 404 -3.84 -20.81 -1.20
C ALA A 404 -3.43 -19.61 -0.35
N LEU A 405 -4.21 -18.52 -0.38
CA LEU A 405 -4.00 -17.27 0.32
C LEU A 405 -5.06 -17.07 1.42
N HIS A 406 -4.86 -16.09 2.28
CA HIS A 406 -5.68 -15.86 3.48
C HIS A 406 -6.53 -14.58 3.40
N MET A 407 -6.40 -13.81 2.31
CA MET A 407 -7.26 -12.65 2.04
C MET A 407 -8.71 -13.11 1.83
N ARG A 408 -9.68 -12.36 2.33
CA ARG A 408 -11.11 -12.68 2.20
C ARG A 408 -11.62 -12.31 0.80
N THR A 409 -11.28 -13.15 -0.16
CA THR A 409 -11.68 -12.99 -1.56
C THR A 409 -11.74 -14.35 -2.25
N ASP A 410 -12.53 -14.46 -3.29
CA ASP A 410 -12.69 -15.68 -4.10
C ASP A 410 -11.96 -15.61 -5.44
N HIS A 411 -11.05 -14.62 -5.58
CA HIS A 411 -10.20 -14.49 -6.76
C HIS A 411 -8.84 -13.89 -6.39
N SER A 412 -7.84 -14.18 -7.23
CA SER A 412 -6.53 -13.53 -7.18
C SER A 412 -6.20 -12.98 -8.57
N PRO A 413 -5.67 -11.76 -8.69
CA PRO A 413 -5.20 -11.25 -9.98
C PRO A 413 -3.95 -12.01 -10.48
N TYR A 414 -3.41 -12.90 -9.66
CA TYR A 414 -2.23 -13.73 -9.95
C TYR A 414 -2.56 -15.22 -10.00
N GLU A 415 -3.82 -15.59 -10.19
CA GLU A 415 -4.30 -16.97 -10.28
C GLU A 415 -3.45 -17.79 -11.24
N GLY A 416 -3.10 -19.03 -10.87
CA GLY A 416 -2.24 -19.93 -11.64
C GLY A 416 -0.75 -19.63 -11.58
N ARG A 417 -0.31 -18.57 -10.86
CA ARG A 417 1.12 -18.27 -10.71
C ARG A 417 1.69 -18.94 -9.47
N VAL A 418 2.86 -19.55 -9.64
CA VAL A 418 3.70 -20.03 -8.54
C VAL A 418 4.97 -19.20 -8.50
N VAL A 419 5.25 -18.61 -7.36
CA VAL A 419 6.44 -17.77 -7.14
C VAL A 419 7.44 -18.46 -6.21
N ARG A 420 8.69 -17.97 -6.19
CA ARG A 420 9.72 -18.36 -5.23
C ARG A 420 10.02 -17.20 -4.31
N GLY A 421 10.15 -17.50 -3.03
CA GLY A 421 10.40 -16.55 -1.97
C GLY A 421 9.14 -16.27 -1.17
N TRP A 422 9.15 -16.69 0.11
CA TRP A 422 8.03 -16.52 1.04
C TRP A 422 8.51 -16.46 2.49
N PRO A 423 7.80 -15.77 3.39
CA PRO A 423 8.14 -15.77 4.81
C PRO A 423 8.07 -17.18 5.41
N GLU A 424 9.10 -17.55 6.16
CA GLU A 424 9.11 -18.75 6.99
C GLU A 424 8.63 -18.43 8.41
N LEU A 425 9.10 -17.27 8.95
CA LEU A 425 8.76 -16.80 10.28
C LEU A 425 8.58 -15.28 10.26
N VAL A 426 7.55 -14.79 10.92
CA VAL A 426 7.29 -13.36 11.07
C VAL A 426 7.07 -13.03 12.52
N LEU A 427 7.84 -12.06 13.01
CA LEU A 427 7.68 -11.49 14.34
C LEU A 427 7.14 -10.07 14.23
N SER A 428 6.17 -9.74 15.07
CA SER A 428 5.71 -8.38 15.33
C SER A 428 5.98 -8.03 16.78
N ARG A 429 6.81 -7.03 17.01
CA ARG A 429 7.27 -6.64 18.36
C ARG A 429 7.75 -7.84 19.19
N GLY A 430 8.61 -8.66 18.57
CA GLY A 430 9.24 -9.83 19.19
C GLY A 430 8.35 -11.06 19.36
N ARG A 431 7.05 -10.98 19.04
CA ARG A 431 6.13 -12.11 19.11
C ARG A 431 5.95 -12.75 17.74
N VAL A 432 5.98 -14.07 17.69
CA VAL A 432 5.67 -14.82 16.45
C VAL A 432 4.20 -14.57 16.10
N VAL A 433 3.95 -13.98 14.94
CA VAL A 433 2.59 -13.73 14.40
C VAL A 433 2.28 -14.64 13.21
N ALA A 434 3.31 -15.09 12.47
CA ALA A 434 3.12 -16.10 11.42
C ALA A 434 4.33 -17.03 11.36
N ARG A 435 4.09 -18.30 11.05
CA ARG A 435 5.11 -19.33 10.82
C ARG A 435 4.59 -20.32 9.79
N ASP A 436 5.42 -20.64 8.80
CA ASP A 436 5.14 -21.64 7.76
C ASP A 436 3.83 -21.42 6.98
N GLY A 437 3.44 -20.15 6.78
CA GLY A 437 2.21 -19.79 6.09
C GLY A 437 0.96 -19.91 6.96
N ARG A 438 1.11 -19.98 8.28
CA ARG A 438 0.00 -20.02 9.24
C ARG A 438 0.09 -18.86 10.21
N PHE A 439 -1.05 -18.30 10.55
CA PHE A 439 -1.15 -17.30 11.59
C PHE A 439 -1.04 -17.93 12.97
N HIS A 440 -0.19 -17.35 13.83
CA HIS A 440 0.07 -17.75 15.21
C HIS A 440 -0.15 -16.61 16.20
N GLY A 441 -0.53 -15.42 15.69
CA GLY A 441 -0.78 -14.25 16.53
C GLY A 441 -2.13 -14.31 17.24
N GLU A 442 -2.50 -13.20 17.84
CA GLU A 442 -3.80 -13.00 18.49
C GLU A 442 -4.51 -11.81 17.83
N PRO A 443 -5.82 -11.89 17.57
CA PRO A 443 -6.61 -10.71 17.19
C PRO A 443 -6.45 -9.61 18.25
N GLY A 444 -6.28 -8.36 17.80
CA GLY A 444 -6.04 -7.23 18.71
C GLY A 444 -4.60 -7.11 19.22
N TRP A 445 -3.65 -7.90 18.69
CA TRP A 445 -2.23 -7.71 19.00
C TRP A 445 -1.69 -6.40 18.45
N GLY A 446 -2.18 -5.94 17.29
CA GLY A 446 -1.79 -4.69 16.63
C GLY A 446 -2.02 -3.47 17.51
N ARG A 447 -1.19 -2.45 17.35
CA ARG A 447 -1.29 -1.17 18.06
C ARG A 447 -1.40 -0.04 17.05
N TYR A 448 -2.21 0.95 17.41
CA TYR A 448 -2.17 2.23 16.71
C TYR A 448 -0.80 2.88 16.86
N LEU A 449 -0.22 3.32 15.77
CA LEU A 449 1.06 3.99 15.73
C LEU A 449 0.84 5.49 15.49
N GLU A 450 0.97 6.27 16.56
CA GLU A 450 1.09 7.71 16.40
C GLU A 450 2.39 8.02 15.66
N ARG A 451 2.30 8.92 14.67
CA ARG A 451 3.41 9.33 13.81
C ARG A 451 3.71 10.80 14.04
N HIS A 452 5.00 11.17 13.97
CA HIS A 452 5.46 12.53 14.25
C HIS A 452 6.48 12.99 13.23
#